data_bdabcbd64181ee5572780ee95ae4d5b8
#
_entry.id   bdabcbd64181ee5572780ee95ae4d5b8
#
_cell.length_a   1.000
_cell.length_b   1.000
_cell.length_c   1.000
_cell.angle_alpha   90.00
_cell.angle_beta   90.00
_cell.angle_gamma   90.00
#
_symmetry.space_group_name_H-M   'P 1'
#
loop_
_entity.id
_entity.type
_entity.pdbx_description
1 polymer ?
#
loop_
_entity_poly.entity_id
_entity_poly.type
_entity_poly.pdbx_seq_one_letter_code
_entity_poly.pdbx_strand_id
1 'polypeptide(L)'
;MNTIQRILPLALLTLVGVDVVSCDDPMAERERFIQQTAAQRNNGGVHTTSQRFTFTKWIEKSKDSFLLPSINDEETGENTFWASASNDGYSLLAQGVDSYPVIPLKEGGENVGALIRSIKGFYFFGMGTNVIAGALYSGRVNRGSLVSKPLESTEFGQLYTAGVPDEMEFIYQYKAGEKVIHGQGKRNIPLPATDKGTAAAIFYDVTEDEHYLNGTNLHTDGRILARGYVELEPTEEGKWTTYKLKLQPTDQTRYDAIDLKTRKYRLALVFSSSFRGAEYIGAVGSELRLKEVVIKDRPKKNN
;
A
#
# COMPACT_ATOMS: atom_id res chain seq x y z
N MET A 1 -50.92 -51.09 34.91
CA MET A 1 -49.53 -50.67 35.09
C MET A 1 -49.04 -50.21 33.70
N ASN A 2 -49.28 -48.98 33.35
CA ASN A 2 -48.97 -48.45 32.00
C ASN A 2 -48.02 -47.27 32.12
N THR A 3 -46.81 -47.47 31.60
CA THR A 3 -45.77 -46.45 31.54
C THR A 3 -45.97 -45.65 30.25
N ILE A 4 -46.39 -44.39 30.39
CA ILE A 4 -46.56 -43.46 29.31
C ILE A 4 -45.18 -42.75 29.05
N GLN A 5 -44.57 -43.09 27.94
CA GLN A 5 -43.43 -42.36 27.38
C GLN A 5 -43.92 -41.01 26.80
N ARG A 6 -43.47 -39.92 27.41
CA ARG A 6 -43.64 -38.56 26.85
C ARG A 6 -42.49 -38.27 25.88
N ILE A 7 -42.86 -38.20 24.60
CA ILE A 7 -42.00 -37.71 23.54
C ILE A 7 -42.04 -36.17 23.58
N LEU A 8 -40.87 -35.57 23.84
CA LEU A 8 -40.69 -34.08 23.70
C LEU A 8 -40.37 -33.80 22.22
N PRO A 9 -41.04 -32.85 21.56
CA PRO A 9 -40.63 -32.42 20.25
C PRO A 9 -39.41 -31.49 20.39
N LEU A 10 -38.35 -31.87 19.68
CA LEU A 10 -37.14 -31.07 19.49
C LEU A 10 -37.50 -29.88 18.59
N ALA A 11 -37.66 -28.70 19.18
CA ALA A 11 -37.82 -27.47 18.43
C ALA A 11 -36.49 -27.13 17.75
N LEU A 12 -36.45 -27.29 16.45
CA LEU A 12 -35.36 -26.84 15.59
C LEU A 12 -35.40 -25.30 15.52
N LEU A 13 -34.58 -24.65 16.31
CA LEU A 13 -34.37 -23.21 16.23
C LEU A 13 -33.49 -22.97 15.00
N THR A 14 -34.13 -22.64 13.86
CA THR A 14 -33.41 -22.05 12.73
C THR A 14 -32.99 -20.64 13.13
N LEU A 15 -31.71 -20.48 13.48
CA LEU A 15 -31.08 -19.18 13.54
C LEU A 15 -31.04 -18.65 12.10
N VAL A 16 -31.96 -17.79 11.74
CA VAL A 16 -31.84 -16.90 10.61
C VAL A 16 -30.73 -15.94 10.97
N GLY A 17 -29.53 -16.19 10.45
CA GLY A 17 -28.44 -15.23 10.45
C GLY A 17 -28.91 -14.00 9.68
N VAL A 18 -29.22 -12.94 10.38
CA VAL A 18 -29.32 -11.62 9.78
C VAL A 18 -27.90 -11.26 9.40
N ASP A 19 -27.57 -11.39 8.12
CA ASP A 19 -26.39 -10.75 7.54
C ASP A 19 -26.59 -9.24 7.75
N VAL A 20 -26.04 -8.72 8.83
CA VAL A 20 -25.83 -7.30 9.00
C VAL A 20 -24.82 -6.95 7.91
N VAL A 21 -25.29 -6.41 6.79
CA VAL A 21 -24.46 -5.71 5.83
C VAL A 21 -23.79 -4.59 6.60
N SER A 22 -22.63 -4.88 7.14
CA SER A 22 -21.74 -3.90 7.75
C SER A 22 -21.36 -2.91 6.65
N CYS A 23 -21.70 -1.65 6.86
CA CYS A 23 -21.15 -0.54 6.08
C CYS A 23 -19.65 -0.78 5.90
N ASP A 24 -19.18 -0.66 4.66
CA ASP A 24 -17.81 -0.90 4.21
C ASP A 24 -16.78 -0.36 5.21
N ASP A 25 -16.35 -1.23 6.11
CA ASP A 25 -15.18 -0.98 6.96
C ASP A 25 -13.94 -1.34 6.12
N PRO A 26 -13.16 -0.35 5.67
CA PRO A 26 -11.96 -0.59 4.87
C PRO A 26 -10.97 -1.54 5.55
N MET A 27 -11.04 -1.65 6.89
CA MET A 27 -10.20 -2.52 7.68
C MET A 27 -10.64 -3.99 7.63
N ALA A 28 -11.94 -4.26 7.72
CA ALA A 28 -12.46 -5.62 7.62
C ALA A 28 -12.21 -6.22 6.22
N GLU A 29 -12.32 -5.39 5.17
CA GLU A 29 -12.00 -5.81 3.82
C GLU A 29 -10.51 -6.06 3.63
N ARG A 30 -9.66 -5.21 4.21
CA ARG A 30 -8.20 -5.39 4.26
C ARG A 30 -7.81 -6.71 4.93
N GLU A 31 -8.40 -7.06 6.08
CA GLU A 31 -8.12 -8.31 6.79
C GLU A 31 -8.54 -9.54 5.97
N ARG A 32 -9.73 -9.53 5.36
CA ARG A 32 -10.15 -10.63 4.46
C ARG A 32 -9.16 -10.82 3.32
N PHE A 33 -8.65 -9.73 2.77
CA PHE A 33 -7.72 -9.76 1.66
C PHE A 33 -6.34 -10.31 2.06
N ILE A 34 -5.82 -9.94 3.24
CA ILE A 34 -4.59 -10.50 3.81
C ILE A 34 -4.70 -12.03 3.93
N GLN A 35 -5.84 -12.53 4.45
CA GLN A 35 -6.08 -13.97 4.61
C GLN A 35 -6.12 -14.70 3.25
N GLN A 36 -6.78 -14.12 2.24
CA GLN A 36 -6.84 -14.69 0.89
C GLN A 36 -5.46 -14.74 0.23
N THR A 37 -4.67 -13.67 0.35
CA THR A 37 -3.32 -13.60 -0.24
C THR A 37 -2.35 -14.59 0.44
N ALA A 38 -2.48 -14.81 1.74
CA ALA A 38 -1.68 -15.78 2.47
C ALA A 38 -1.95 -17.24 2.06
N ALA A 39 -3.18 -17.56 1.70
CA ALA A 39 -3.59 -18.93 1.33
C ALA A 39 -3.09 -19.36 -0.07
N GLN A 40 -2.77 -18.43 -0.96
CA GLN A 40 -2.48 -18.72 -2.38
C GLN A 40 -0.99 -18.67 -2.77
N ARG A 41 -0.07 -18.70 -1.81
CA ARG A 41 1.39 -18.58 -2.03
C ARG A 41 2.04 -19.64 -2.94
N ASN A 42 1.36 -20.67 -3.41
CA ASN A 42 1.98 -21.88 -3.98
C ASN A 42 1.66 -22.22 -5.45
N ASN A 43 1.02 -21.36 -6.23
CA ASN A 43 0.80 -21.67 -7.65
C ASN A 43 1.84 -20.96 -8.54
N GLY A 44 2.94 -21.64 -8.82
CA GLY A 44 3.98 -21.19 -9.73
C GLY A 44 3.56 -21.28 -11.19
N GLY A 45 3.28 -20.14 -11.84
CA GLY A 45 3.20 -20.02 -13.29
C GLY A 45 4.49 -19.43 -13.87
N VAL A 46 4.74 -19.60 -15.16
CA VAL A 46 5.82 -18.89 -15.86
C VAL A 46 5.35 -17.46 -16.14
N HIS A 47 5.93 -16.50 -15.44
CA HIS A 47 5.61 -15.07 -15.60
C HIS A 47 6.60 -14.36 -16.49
N THR A 48 6.18 -13.31 -17.17
CA THR A 48 7.06 -12.41 -17.92
C THR A 48 7.37 -11.18 -17.07
N THR A 49 8.64 -10.87 -16.85
CA THR A 49 9.06 -9.62 -16.19
C THR A 49 8.75 -8.45 -17.10
N SER A 50 7.94 -7.50 -16.62
CA SER A 50 7.49 -6.35 -17.42
C SER A 50 8.18 -5.06 -17.03
N GLN A 51 8.34 -4.83 -15.73
CA GLN A 51 8.98 -3.63 -15.19
C GLN A 51 9.82 -3.98 -13.97
N ARG A 52 10.95 -3.25 -13.82
CA ARG A 52 11.88 -3.37 -12.70
C ARG A 52 12.25 -1.99 -12.19
N PHE A 53 12.19 -1.79 -10.87
CA PHE A 53 12.53 -0.54 -10.18
C PHE A 53 13.63 -0.81 -9.16
N THR A 54 14.75 -0.07 -9.21
CA THR A 54 15.96 -0.32 -8.38
C THR A 54 16.26 0.78 -7.38
N PHE A 55 15.56 1.91 -7.38
CA PHE A 55 15.72 3.04 -6.45
C PHE A 55 17.18 3.56 -6.31
N THR A 56 17.98 3.43 -7.35
CA THR A 56 19.38 3.91 -7.35
C THR A 56 19.50 5.35 -7.84
N LYS A 57 18.56 5.82 -8.66
CA LYS A 57 18.48 7.20 -9.12
C LYS A 57 17.43 7.97 -8.33
N TRP A 58 17.78 9.19 -7.93
CA TRP A 58 16.90 10.09 -7.18
C TRP A 58 17.00 11.49 -7.75
N ILE A 59 15.88 12.18 -7.85
CA ILE A 59 15.79 13.55 -8.34
C ILE A 59 15.13 14.44 -7.28
N GLU A 60 15.52 15.69 -7.27
CA GLU A 60 14.95 16.69 -6.37
C GLU A 60 13.56 17.13 -6.86
N LYS A 61 12.56 17.05 -5.99
CA LYS A 61 11.19 17.44 -6.30
C LYS A 61 11.05 18.93 -6.58
N SER A 62 11.74 19.74 -5.79
CA SER A 62 11.89 21.17 -6.01
C SER A 62 13.12 21.67 -5.24
N LYS A 63 13.64 22.83 -5.60
CA LYS A 63 14.84 23.39 -4.97
C LYS A 63 14.67 23.45 -3.44
N ASP A 64 15.64 22.93 -2.74
CA ASP A 64 15.68 22.84 -1.26
C ASP A 64 14.55 21.98 -0.65
N SER A 65 13.98 21.09 -1.42
CA SER A 65 12.89 20.18 -1.02
C SER A 65 13.43 18.78 -0.74
N PHE A 66 12.67 17.75 -1.12
CA PHE A 66 12.99 16.34 -0.91
C PHE A 66 13.32 15.63 -2.21
N LEU A 67 13.90 14.45 -2.08
CA LEU A 67 14.22 13.59 -3.20
C LEU A 67 13.11 12.55 -3.43
N LEU A 68 12.87 12.20 -4.71
CA LEU A 68 12.03 11.09 -5.13
C LEU A 68 12.82 10.15 -6.04
N PRO A 69 12.55 8.83 -6.00
CA PRO A 69 13.16 7.91 -6.94
C PRO A 69 12.77 8.24 -8.37
N SER A 70 13.74 8.16 -9.28
CA SER A 70 13.54 8.30 -10.72
C SER A 70 13.66 6.95 -11.41
N ILE A 71 12.82 6.71 -12.42
CA ILE A 71 12.84 5.49 -13.23
C ILE A 71 13.61 5.67 -14.53
N ASN A 72 13.82 6.91 -14.99
CA ASN A 72 14.56 7.24 -16.22
C ASN A 72 15.14 8.67 -16.16
N ASP A 73 15.89 9.05 -17.18
CA ASP A 73 16.53 10.37 -17.25
C ASP A 73 15.60 11.48 -17.78
N GLU A 74 14.40 11.15 -18.22
CA GLU A 74 13.40 12.11 -18.72
C GLU A 74 12.53 12.69 -17.60
N GLU A 75 12.54 12.09 -16.41
CA GLU A 75 11.80 12.56 -15.26
C GLU A 75 12.38 13.88 -14.72
N THR A 76 11.47 14.75 -14.31
CA THR A 76 11.78 16.02 -13.65
C THR A 76 11.21 16.01 -12.24
N GLY A 77 11.63 16.95 -11.39
CA GLY A 77 11.11 17.07 -10.04
C GLY A 77 9.57 17.21 -9.97
N GLU A 78 8.93 17.72 -11.01
CA GLU A 78 7.47 17.88 -11.06
C GLU A 78 6.75 16.71 -11.73
N ASN A 79 7.46 15.90 -12.51
CA ASN A 79 6.88 14.77 -13.26
C ASN A 79 7.66 13.49 -12.96
N THR A 80 7.36 12.85 -11.84
CA THR A 80 7.97 11.62 -11.37
C THR A 80 6.98 10.46 -11.42
N PHE A 81 7.49 9.26 -11.67
CA PHE A 81 6.69 8.02 -11.53
C PHE A 81 6.28 7.78 -10.08
N TRP A 82 7.18 8.09 -9.13
CA TRP A 82 6.99 7.90 -7.71
C TRP A 82 6.55 9.19 -7.02
N ALA A 83 5.73 9.06 -6.00
CA ALA A 83 5.26 10.16 -5.16
C ALA A 83 5.29 9.78 -3.68
N SER A 84 5.31 10.80 -2.81
CA SER A 84 5.25 10.64 -1.37
C SER A 84 4.49 11.79 -0.73
N ALA A 85 3.22 11.58 -0.40
CA ALA A 85 2.41 12.58 0.30
C ALA A 85 2.95 12.88 1.71
N SER A 86 3.61 11.92 2.35
CA SER A 86 4.26 12.12 3.64
C SER A 86 5.45 13.10 3.55
N ASN A 87 6.22 13.07 2.45
CA ASN A 87 7.27 14.06 2.21
C ASN A 87 6.67 15.43 1.88
N ASP A 88 5.68 15.50 0.98
CA ASP A 88 5.00 16.76 0.67
C ASP A 88 4.41 17.41 1.93
N GLY A 89 3.74 16.63 2.79
CA GLY A 89 3.17 17.13 4.05
C GLY A 89 4.22 17.55 5.08
N TYR A 90 5.39 16.92 5.07
CA TYR A 90 6.48 17.22 6.00
C TYR A 90 7.38 18.39 5.54
N SER A 91 7.27 18.84 4.31
CA SER A 91 8.18 19.82 3.69
C SER A 91 8.30 21.15 4.45
N LEU A 92 7.24 21.58 5.15
CA LEU A 92 7.26 22.80 5.96
C LEU A 92 8.07 22.67 7.26
N LEU A 93 8.42 21.45 7.66
CA LEU A 93 9.09 21.14 8.94
C LEU A 93 10.47 20.53 8.76
N ALA A 94 10.81 20.17 7.53
CA ALA A 94 12.04 19.49 7.23
C ALA A 94 13.25 20.37 7.54
N GLN A 95 14.25 19.75 8.18
CA GLN A 95 15.53 20.36 8.53
C GLN A 95 16.67 19.86 7.63
N GLY A 96 16.35 19.55 6.39
CA GLY A 96 17.26 19.00 5.40
C GLY A 96 16.75 17.68 4.80
N VAL A 97 17.40 17.24 3.73
CA VAL A 97 16.96 16.09 2.90
C VAL A 97 16.82 14.80 3.71
N ASP A 98 17.69 14.60 4.69
CA ASP A 98 17.70 13.39 5.52
C ASP A 98 16.62 13.36 6.63
N SER A 99 15.87 14.45 6.81
CA SER A 99 14.79 14.52 7.81
C SER A 99 13.46 13.92 7.32
N TYR A 100 13.29 13.75 6.01
CA TYR A 100 12.05 13.31 5.41
C TYR A 100 11.68 11.84 5.71
N PRO A 101 10.38 11.51 5.71
CA PRO A 101 9.90 10.13 5.85
C PRO A 101 10.39 9.16 4.77
N VAL A 102 10.56 9.63 3.53
CA VAL A 102 11.06 8.84 2.40
C VAL A 102 12.32 9.48 1.87
N ILE A 103 13.42 8.73 1.89
CA ILE A 103 14.75 9.18 1.48
C ILE A 103 15.52 8.06 0.75
N PRO A 104 16.60 8.39 0.03
CA PRO A 104 17.51 7.37 -0.48
C PRO A 104 18.10 6.51 0.64
N LEU A 105 18.09 5.20 0.45
CA LEU A 105 18.89 4.29 1.27
C LEU A 105 20.32 4.28 0.71
N LYS A 106 21.30 4.62 1.55
CA LYS A 106 22.71 4.72 1.16
C LYS A 106 23.54 3.64 1.83
N GLU A 107 24.44 3.02 1.07
CA GLU A 107 25.48 2.12 1.55
C GLU A 107 26.80 2.53 0.86
N GLY A 108 27.86 2.72 1.64
CA GLY A 108 29.15 3.14 1.08
C GLY A 108 29.15 4.49 0.32
N GLY A 109 28.14 5.34 0.55
CA GLY A 109 27.94 6.61 -0.16
C GLY A 109 27.05 6.53 -1.40
N GLU A 110 26.74 5.32 -1.88
CA GLU A 110 25.92 5.09 -3.06
C GLU A 110 24.44 4.84 -2.68
N ASN A 111 23.52 5.27 -3.52
CA ASN A 111 22.11 4.95 -3.36
C ASN A 111 21.84 3.50 -3.77
N VAL A 112 21.39 2.67 -2.84
CA VAL A 112 21.14 1.23 -3.04
C VAL A 112 19.69 0.86 -2.93
N GLY A 113 18.80 1.82 -2.62
CA GLY A 113 17.39 1.55 -2.39
C GLY A 113 16.61 2.78 -1.93
N ALA A 114 15.42 2.53 -1.39
CA ALA A 114 14.58 3.51 -0.73
C ALA A 114 14.43 3.16 0.76
N LEU A 115 14.57 4.17 1.64
CA LEU A 115 14.24 4.09 3.05
C LEU A 115 12.93 4.82 3.30
N ILE A 116 11.93 4.09 3.73
CA ILE A 116 10.59 4.57 4.07
C ILE A 116 10.41 4.39 5.58
N ARG A 117 10.23 5.47 6.32
CA ARG A 117 10.28 5.41 7.79
C ARG A 117 9.14 6.20 8.44
N SER A 118 8.69 5.71 9.59
CA SER A 118 7.78 6.43 10.46
C SER A 118 8.58 7.38 11.35
N ILE A 119 8.28 8.65 11.24
CA ILE A 119 8.97 9.70 11.99
C ILE A 119 8.05 10.36 13.02
N LYS A 120 8.66 11.10 13.96
CA LYS A 120 7.89 11.93 14.87
C LYS A 120 7.17 13.02 14.07
N GLY A 121 5.87 13.07 14.25
CA GLY A 121 5.04 14.12 13.66
C GLY A 121 5.07 15.40 14.49
N PHE A 122 4.17 16.31 14.17
CA PHE A 122 4.01 17.58 14.85
C PHE A 122 2.53 17.85 15.12
N TYR A 123 2.28 18.64 16.14
CA TYR A 123 0.95 19.15 16.44
C TYR A 123 1.03 20.64 16.74
N PHE A 124 0.32 21.45 15.97
CA PHE A 124 0.35 22.89 16.06
C PHE A 124 -1.02 23.49 15.75
N PHE A 125 -1.51 24.42 16.55
CA PHE A 125 -2.80 25.10 16.38
C PHE A 125 -4.02 24.19 16.09
N GLY A 126 -4.10 23.04 16.76
CA GLY A 126 -5.24 22.14 16.57
C GLY A 126 -5.08 21.13 15.43
N MET A 127 -4.03 21.24 14.63
CA MET A 127 -3.75 20.38 13.48
C MET A 127 -2.47 19.54 13.67
N GLY A 128 -2.41 18.39 13.01
CA GLY A 128 -1.23 17.54 12.99
C GLY A 128 -1.40 16.19 13.68
N THR A 129 -0.30 15.47 13.77
CA THR A 129 -0.21 14.11 14.30
C THR A 129 1.11 13.92 15.03
N ASN A 130 1.19 12.97 15.97
CA ASN A 130 2.44 12.65 16.68
C ASN A 130 3.29 11.59 15.96
N VAL A 131 2.73 10.92 14.95
CA VAL A 131 3.44 9.97 14.09
C VAL A 131 3.08 10.22 12.63
N ILE A 132 4.09 10.30 11.78
CA ILE A 132 3.96 10.36 10.32
C ILE A 132 4.56 9.10 9.76
N ALA A 133 3.73 8.23 9.21
CA ALA A 133 4.18 7.07 8.46
C ALA A 133 4.70 7.51 7.09
N GLY A 134 5.89 7.08 6.73
CA GLY A 134 6.41 7.24 5.37
C GLY A 134 5.57 6.41 4.40
N ALA A 135 5.30 6.98 3.23
CA ALA A 135 4.64 6.30 2.14
C ALA A 135 5.30 6.66 0.80
N LEU A 136 5.67 5.63 0.04
CA LEU A 136 6.17 5.74 -1.33
C LEU A 136 5.22 4.99 -2.25
N TYR A 137 4.74 5.65 -3.32
CA TYR A 137 3.79 5.03 -4.22
C TYR A 137 3.94 5.52 -5.67
N SER A 138 3.57 4.69 -6.63
CA SER A 138 3.41 5.13 -8.02
C SER A 138 2.18 6.01 -8.13
N GLY A 139 2.34 7.23 -8.67
CA GLY A 139 1.24 8.19 -8.75
C GLY A 139 1.70 9.64 -8.56
N ARG A 140 0.85 10.47 -7.99
CA ARG A 140 1.15 11.87 -7.72
C ARG A 140 0.45 12.39 -6.45
N VAL A 141 0.82 13.59 -6.02
CA VAL A 141 0.19 14.28 -4.89
C VAL A 141 -0.60 15.48 -5.40
N ASN A 142 -1.89 15.52 -5.05
CA ASN A 142 -2.72 16.72 -5.22
C ASN A 142 -2.48 17.67 -4.05
N ARG A 143 -1.55 18.61 -4.22
CA ARG A 143 -1.17 19.56 -3.17
C ARG A 143 -2.32 20.47 -2.72
N GLY A 144 -3.31 20.71 -3.58
CA GLY A 144 -4.47 21.54 -3.24
C GLY A 144 -5.34 20.97 -2.13
N SER A 145 -5.37 19.64 -1.97
CA SER A 145 -6.15 18.95 -0.93
C SER A 145 -5.29 18.41 0.24
N LEU A 146 -3.97 18.55 0.18
CA LEU A 146 -3.03 17.92 1.12
C LEU A 146 -3.30 18.25 2.60
N VAL A 147 -3.67 19.48 2.91
CA VAL A 147 -3.95 19.92 4.29
C VAL A 147 -5.39 19.63 4.71
N SER A 148 -6.36 19.89 3.82
CA SER A 148 -7.79 19.77 4.14
C SER A 148 -8.30 18.33 4.09
N LYS A 149 -7.75 17.53 3.17
CA LYS A 149 -8.18 16.17 2.88
C LYS A 149 -6.96 15.28 2.53
N PRO A 150 -6.09 15.00 3.50
CA PRO A 150 -4.81 14.34 3.24
C PRO A 150 -4.94 12.96 2.56
N LEU A 151 -5.97 12.18 2.85
CA LEU A 151 -6.21 10.90 2.17
C LEU A 151 -6.66 11.07 0.72
N GLU A 152 -7.45 12.10 0.41
CA GLU A 152 -7.85 12.40 -0.96
C GLU A 152 -6.73 13.08 -1.76
N SER A 153 -5.68 13.59 -1.10
CA SER A 153 -4.52 14.20 -1.77
C SER A 153 -3.61 13.19 -2.44
N THR A 154 -3.67 11.94 -2.04
CA THR A 154 -2.90 10.86 -2.67
C THR A 154 -3.60 10.42 -3.95
N GLU A 155 -2.91 10.43 -5.06
CA GLU A 155 -3.42 9.98 -6.35
C GLU A 155 -2.59 8.79 -6.81
N PHE A 156 -3.13 7.57 -6.58
CA PHE A 156 -2.42 6.31 -6.78
C PHE A 156 -2.55 5.78 -8.22
N GLY A 157 -1.44 5.29 -8.75
CA GLY A 157 -1.35 4.55 -10.01
C GLY A 157 -0.84 5.37 -11.19
N GLN A 158 0.03 4.74 -11.95
CA GLN A 158 0.52 5.22 -13.26
C GLN A 158 -0.11 4.40 -14.38
N LEU A 159 -0.21 4.97 -15.60
CA LEU A 159 -0.68 4.21 -16.76
C LEU A 159 0.18 2.96 -16.96
N TYR A 160 -0.48 1.84 -17.21
CA TYR A 160 0.18 0.55 -17.35
C TYR A 160 -0.26 -0.14 -18.64
N THR A 161 0.70 -0.33 -19.55
CA THR A 161 0.48 -0.86 -20.90
C THR A 161 1.33 -2.09 -21.21
N ALA A 162 2.21 -2.50 -20.28
CA ALA A 162 3.17 -3.58 -20.52
C ALA A 162 2.48 -4.95 -20.64
N GLY A 163 1.45 -5.19 -19.82
CA GLY A 163 0.73 -6.45 -19.78
C GLY A 163 -0.42 -6.42 -18.78
N VAL A 164 -0.82 -7.57 -18.27
CA VAL A 164 -1.76 -7.70 -17.17
C VAL A 164 -0.99 -8.16 -15.94
N PRO A 165 -0.81 -7.29 -14.94
CA PRO A 165 0.03 -7.60 -13.79
C PRO A 165 -0.60 -8.75 -12.98
N ASP A 166 0.24 -9.72 -12.61
CA ASP A 166 -0.15 -10.92 -11.89
C ASP A 166 0.59 -11.07 -10.56
N GLU A 167 1.85 -10.61 -10.51
CA GLU A 167 2.69 -10.68 -9.31
C GLU A 167 3.58 -9.44 -9.19
N MET A 168 3.70 -8.92 -7.97
CA MET A 168 4.74 -7.97 -7.58
C MET A 168 5.76 -8.70 -6.70
N GLU A 169 6.99 -8.83 -7.17
CA GLU A 169 8.12 -9.33 -6.37
C GLU A 169 8.94 -8.15 -5.88
N PHE A 170 9.34 -8.14 -4.60
CA PHE A 170 10.18 -7.07 -4.07
C PHE A 170 11.16 -7.58 -3.02
N ILE A 171 12.31 -6.90 -2.93
CA ILE A 171 13.37 -7.19 -1.97
C ILE A 171 13.35 -6.10 -0.90
N TYR A 172 13.18 -6.51 0.36
CA TYR A 172 12.99 -5.60 1.47
C TYR A 172 13.68 -6.03 2.76
N GLN A 173 13.82 -5.08 3.67
CA GLN A 173 14.02 -5.27 5.10
C GLN A 173 12.98 -4.45 5.84
N TYR A 174 12.50 -4.95 6.96
CA TYR A 174 11.61 -4.19 7.82
C TYR A 174 12.03 -4.27 9.27
N LYS A 175 12.07 -3.10 9.93
CA LYS A 175 12.31 -2.94 11.35
C LYS A 175 11.13 -2.20 11.96
N ALA A 176 10.47 -2.79 12.96
CA ALA A 176 9.43 -2.13 13.72
C ALA A 176 10.03 -1.13 14.71
N GLY A 177 9.38 0.01 14.89
CA GLY A 177 9.64 0.92 16.00
C GLY A 177 9.16 0.33 17.32
N GLU A 178 9.63 0.86 18.44
CA GLU A 178 9.42 0.27 19.76
C GLU A 178 7.95 0.31 20.23
N LYS A 179 7.22 1.36 19.91
CA LYS A 179 5.90 1.62 20.49
C LYS A 179 4.91 2.12 19.46
N VAL A 180 3.89 1.31 19.18
CA VAL A 180 2.77 1.75 18.36
C VAL A 180 1.89 2.71 19.16
N ILE A 181 1.56 3.82 18.52
CA ILE A 181 0.67 4.85 19.08
C ILE A 181 -0.42 5.21 18.09
N HIS A 182 -1.59 5.57 18.60
CA HIS A 182 -2.56 6.35 17.85
C HIS A 182 -2.27 7.83 18.14
N GLY A 183 -1.68 8.49 17.17
CA GLY A 183 -1.07 9.81 17.30
C GLY A 183 -1.90 10.97 16.79
N GLN A 184 -3.21 10.81 16.61
CA GLN A 184 -4.07 11.86 16.06
C GLN A 184 -4.24 13.06 17.02
N GLY A 185 -3.95 14.24 16.55
CA GLY A 185 -4.04 15.49 17.33
C GLY A 185 -3.05 15.49 18.50
N LYS A 186 -3.48 15.98 19.67
CA LYS A 186 -2.69 15.99 20.91
C LYS A 186 -2.53 14.60 21.55
N ARG A 187 -3.28 13.63 21.10
CA ARG A 187 -3.33 12.31 21.73
C ARG A 187 -2.12 11.49 21.33
N ASN A 188 -1.64 10.72 22.26
CA ASN A 188 -0.52 9.79 22.08
C ASN A 188 -0.88 8.49 22.81
N ILE A 189 -1.87 7.79 22.27
CA ILE A 189 -2.46 6.61 22.91
C ILE A 189 -1.65 5.40 22.51
N PRO A 190 -0.95 4.75 23.45
CA PRO A 190 -0.23 3.52 23.16
C PRO A 190 -1.19 2.38 22.79
N LEU A 191 -0.79 1.57 21.83
CA LEU A 191 -1.52 0.37 21.43
C LEU A 191 -0.65 -0.88 21.67
N PRO A 192 -1.25 -1.99 22.15
CA PRO A 192 -0.55 -3.25 22.38
C PRO A 192 -0.36 -4.00 21.05
N ALA A 193 0.43 -3.44 20.13
CA ALA A 193 0.69 -4.01 18.83
C ALA A 193 2.15 -3.80 18.43
N THR A 194 2.66 -4.65 17.55
CA THR A 194 3.93 -4.43 16.84
C THR A 194 3.61 -3.79 15.50
N ASP A 195 4.34 -2.74 15.15
CA ASP A 195 4.16 -2.09 13.84
C ASP A 195 4.65 -2.99 12.71
N LYS A 196 4.05 -2.83 11.54
CA LYS A 196 4.35 -3.59 10.33
C LYS A 196 4.47 -2.65 9.14
N GLY A 197 5.41 -2.94 8.26
CA GLY A 197 5.40 -2.31 6.94
C GLY A 197 4.23 -2.82 6.11
N THR A 198 3.90 -2.12 5.03
CA THR A 198 2.90 -2.62 4.07
C THR A 198 3.38 -2.50 2.64
N ALA A 199 2.93 -3.43 1.80
CA ALA A 199 3.07 -3.34 0.36
C ALA A 199 1.74 -3.69 -0.32
N ALA A 200 1.38 -2.92 -1.35
CA ALA A 200 0.19 -3.17 -2.16
C ALA A 200 0.47 -2.97 -3.65
N ALA A 201 -0.20 -3.77 -4.48
CA ALA A 201 -0.26 -3.60 -5.91
C ALA A 201 -1.72 -3.68 -6.35
N ILE A 202 -2.22 -2.66 -7.07
CA ILE A 202 -3.63 -2.54 -7.41
C ILE A 202 -3.74 -2.15 -8.88
N PHE A 203 -4.38 -3.00 -9.66
CA PHE A 203 -4.62 -2.81 -11.09
C PHE A 203 -6.08 -2.46 -11.33
N TYR A 204 -6.35 -1.35 -12.01
CA TYR A 204 -7.69 -0.83 -12.18
C TYR A 204 -7.92 -0.17 -13.54
N ASP A 205 -9.17 -0.18 -13.97
CA ASP A 205 -9.63 0.37 -15.24
C ASP A 205 -9.87 1.89 -15.12
N VAL A 206 -9.37 2.65 -16.09
CA VAL A 206 -9.57 4.12 -16.18
C VAL A 206 -10.09 4.55 -17.54
N THR A 207 -10.74 3.64 -18.27
CA THR A 207 -11.24 3.93 -19.62
C THR A 207 -12.38 4.94 -19.60
N GLU A 208 -13.34 4.74 -18.70
CA GLU A 208 -14.54 5.57 -18.58
C GLU A 208 -14.38 6.68 -17.52
N ASP A 209 -13.53 6.42 -16.53
CA ASP A 209 -13.25 7.35 -15.43
C ASP A 209 -11.74 7.43 -15.18
N GLU A 210 -11.11 8.51 -15.61
CA GLU A 210 -9.66 8.72 -15.50
C GLU A 210 -9.21 9.18 -14.12
N HIS A 211 -10.13 9.37 -13.16
CA HIS A 211 -9.76 9.75 -11.79
C HIS A 211 -8.87 8.69 -11.14
N TYR A 212 -7.93 9.17 -10.36
CA TYR A 212 -7.04 8.29 -9.59
C TYR A 212 -7.77 7.63 -8.42
N LEU A 213 -7.31 6.46 -8.01
CA LEU A 213 -7.58 5.97 -6.68
C LEU A 213 -6.87 6.86 -5.66
N ASN A 214 -7.43 6.98 -4.46
CA ASN A 214 -6.83 7.76 -3.38
C ASN A 214 -6.89 7.00 -2.05
N GLY A 215 -6.46 7.62 -0.95
CA GLY A 215 -6.38 6.97 0.36
C GLY A 215 -7.74 6.54 0.94
N THR A 216 -8.86 7.01 0.38
CA THR A 216 -10.20 6.63 0.85
C THR A 216 -10.79 5.44 0.11
N ASN A 217 -10.35 5.17 -1.13
CA ASN A 217 -10.94 4.14 -2.00
C ASN A 217 -9.94 3.13 -2.58
N LEU A 218 -8.68 3.20 -2.16
CA LEU A 218 -7.58 2.38 -2.70
C LEU A 218 -7.88 0.86 -2.73
N HIS A 219 -8.72 0.38 -1.82
CA HIS A 219 -9.05 -1.04 -1.70
C HIS A 219 -10.50 -1.37 -2.04
N THR A 220 -11.37 -0.37 -2.24
CA THR A 220 -12.84 -0.57 -2.33
C THR A 220 -13.45 -0.08 -3.64
N ASP A 221 -12.71 0.66 -4.47
CA ASP A 221 -13.22 1.23 -5.72
C ASP A 221 -13.66 0.12 -6.70
N GLY A 222 -14.85 0.28 -7.27
CA GLY A 222 -15.43 -0.68 -8.21
C GLY A 222 -14.66 -0.86 -9.53
N ARG A 223 -13.73 0.04 -9.87
CA ARG A 223 -12.87 -0.07 -11.06
C ARG A 223 -11.70 -1.04 -10.87
N ILE A 224 -11.42 -1.48 -9.64
CA ILE A 224 -10.32 -2.41 -9.36
C ILE A 224 -10.61 -3.76 -10.03
N LEU A 225 -9.64 -4.26 -10.79
CA LEU A 225 -9.69 -5.52 -11.50
C LEU A 225 -8.90 -6.62 -10.78
N ALA A 226 -7.74 -6.26 -10.23
CA ALA A 226 -6.92 -7.16 -9.42
C ALA A 226 -6.15 -6.37 -8.38
N ARG A 227 -5.89 -6.99 -7.22
CA ARG A 227 -5.14 -6.35 -6.14
C ARG A 227 -4.35 -7.38 -5.33
N GLY A 228 -3.22 -6.94 -4.78
CA GLY A 228 -2.42 -7.62 -3.77
C GLY A 228 -2.15 -6.67 -2.61
N TYR A 229 -2.19 -7.18 -1.38
CA TYR A 229 -1.82 -6.45 -0.17
C TYR A 229 -1.13 -7.38 0.82
N VAL A 230 -0.13 -6.87 1.52
CA VAL A 230 0.56 -7.60 2.58
C VAL A 230 1.01 -6.67 3.70
N GLU A 231 0.92 -7.16 4.92
CA GLU A 231 1.62 -6.60 6.08
C GLU A 231 2.95 -7.33 6.24
N LEU A 232 4.02 -6.55 6.39
CA LEU A 232 5.40 -7.03 6.45
C LEU A 232 5.83 -7.09 7.90
N GLU A 233 6.06 -8.30 8.39
CA GLU A 233 6.63 -8.54 9.71
C GLU A 233 8.11 -8.09 9.76
N PRO A 234 8.65 -7.76 10.95
CA PRO A 234 10.07 -7.47 11.10
C PRO A 234 10.93 -8.59 10.53
N THR A 235 11.95 -8.20 9.76
CA THR A 235 12.94 -9.13 9.22
C THR A 235 14.10 -9.34 10.19
N GLU A 236 14.85 -10.42 10.01
CA GLU A 236 16.12 -10.60 10.68
C GLU A 236 17.08 -9.45 10.34
N GLU A 237 17.79 -8.94 11.34
CA GLU A 237 18.65 -7.78 11.19
C GLU A 237 19.70 -8.00 10.08
N GLY A 238 19.86 -7.02 9.20
CA GLY A 238 20.82 -7.09 8.09
C GLY A 238 20.41 -8.01 6.94
N LYS A 239 19.32 -8.78 7.04
CA LYS A 239 18.91 -9.76 6.04
C LYS A 239 17.87 -9.20 5.08
N TRP A 240 18.23 -9.14 3.80
CA TRP A 240 17.31 -8.87 2.72
C TRP A 240 16.38 -10.06 2.47
N THR A 241 15.09 -9.78 2.40
CA THR A 241 14.04 -10.79 2.19
C THR A 241 13.32 -10.49 0.89
N THR A 242 13.10 -11.53 0.07
CA THR A 242 12.28 -11.42 -1.13
C THR A 242 10.83 -11.81 -0.82
N TYR A 243 9.90 -10.96 -1.19
CA TYR A 243 8.47 -11.25 -1.09
C TYR A 243 7.82 -11.28 -2.47
N LYS A 244 6.93 -12.25 -2.68
CA LYS A 244 6.12 -12.38 -3.90
C LYS A 244 4.67 -12.14 -3.56
N LEU A 245 4.15 -11.01 -3.98
CA LEU A 245 2.77 -10.60 -3.77
C LEU A 245 1.95 -10.88 -5.02
N LYS A 246 1.09 -11.89 -4.97
CA LYS A 246 0.16 -12.22 -6.04
C LYS A 246 -0.98 -11.21 -6.09
N LEU A 247 -1.32 -10.71 -7.27
CA LEU A 247 -2.52 -9.91 -7.47
C LEU A 247 -3.71 -10.86 -7.67
N GLN A 248 -4.75 -10.69 -6.87
CA GLN A 248 -5.97 -11.47 -6.94
C GLN A 248 -7.03 -10.69 -7.73
N PRO A 249 -7.67 -11.31 -8.73
CA PRO A 249 -8.84 -10.71 -9.37
C PRO A 249 -9.93 -10.37 -8.35
N THR A 250 -10.52 -9.19 -8.46
CA THR A 250 -11.73 -8.82 -7.69
C THR A 250 -12.99 -9.46 -8.31
N ASP A 251 -12.97 -9.65 -9.62
CA ASP A 251 -13.96 -10.35 -10.43
C ASP A 251 -13.23 -11.07 -11.56
N GLN A 252 -13.31 -12.38 -11.60
CA GLN A 252 -12.58 -13.19 -12.58
C GLN A 252 -13.04 -12.93 -14.02
N THR A 253 -14.34 -12.70 -14.24
CA THR A 253 -14.89 -12.43 -15.58
C THR A 253 -14.34 -11.11 -16.13
N ARG A 254 -14.35 -10.06 -15.32
CA ARG A 254 -13.79 -8.77 -15.70
C ARG A 254 -12.27 -8.84 -15.92
N TYR A 255 -11.57 -9.60 -15.08
CA TYR A 255 -10.12 -9.79 -15.20
C TYR A 255 -9.74 -10.56 -16.46
N ASP A 256 -10.53 -11.56 -16.86
CA ASP A 256 -10.30 -12.32 -18.09
C ASP A 256 -10.66 -11.54 -19.36
N ALA A 257 -11.53 -10.53 -19.23
CA ALA A 257 -11.96 -9.65 -20.32
C ALA A 257 -11.05 -8.42 -20.52
N ILE A 258 -9.91 -8.32 -19.80
CA ILE A 258 -8.97 -7.22 -19.96
C ILE A 258 -8.45 -7.13 -21.39
N ASP A 259 -8.61 -5.97 -22.03
CA ASP A 259 -8.12 -5.66 -23.38
C ASP A 259 -7.24 -4.42 -23.37
N LEU A 260 -5.94 -4.62 -23.40
CA LEU A 260 -4.93 -3.54 -23.41
C LEU A 260 -4.89 -2.74 -24.71
N LYS A 261 -5.61 -3.17 -25.78
CA LYS A 261 -5.62 -2.47 -27.06
C LYS A 261 -6.67 -1.35 -27.10
N THR A 262 -7.80 -1.58 -26.43
CA THR A 262 -8.97 -0.67 -26.51
C THR A 262 -9.26 0.03 -25.18
N ARG A 263 -8.72 -0.44 -24.06
CA ARG A 263 -8.97 0.09 -22.72
C ARG A 263 -7.71 0.61 -22.06
N LYS A 264 -7.89 1.57 -21.14
CA LYS A 264 -6.82 2.20 -20.38
C LYS A 264 -6.82 1.66 -18.93
N TYR A 265 -5.64 1.38 -18.43
CA TYR A 265 -5.47 0.84 -17.07
C TYR A 265 -4.38 1.58 -16.33
N ARG A 266 -4.47 1.56 -15.01
CA ARG A 266 -3.41 2.02 -14.12
C ARG A 266 -2.98 0.91 -13.18
N LEU A 267 -1.71 0.96 -12.79
CA LEU A 267 -1.13 0.11 -11.74
C LEU A 267 -0.63 1.01 -10.61
N ALA A 268 -1.22 0.85 -9.43
CA ALA A 268 -0.77 1.47 -8.21
C ALA A 268 0.15 0.49 -7.45
N LEU A 269 1.38 0.93 -7.16
CA LEU A 269 2.33 0.26 -6.29
C LEU A 269 2.47 1.13 -5.05
N VAL A 270 2.21 0.61 -3.86
CA VAL A 270 2.16 1.39 -2.63
C VAL A 270 2.96 0.70 -1.54
N PHE A 271 3.86 1.43 -0.89
CA PHE A 271 4.67 0.96 0.23
C PHE A 271 4.55 1.93 1.39
N SER A 272 4.38 1.41 2.60
CA SER A 272 4.30 2.24 3.81
C SER A 272 5.12 1.63 4.95
N SER A 273 5.68 2.49 5.79
CA SER A 273 6.44 2.09 6.98
C SER A 273 5.56 1.67 8.16
N SER A 274 4.24 1.93 8.10
CA SER A 274 3.30 1.54 9.16
C SER A 274 1.99 1.01 8.57
N PHE A 275 1.45 -0.05 9.19
CA PHE A 275 0.27 -0.77 8.68
C PHE A 275 -1.03 0.03 8.73
N ARG A 276 -1.12 1.02 9.61
CA ARG A 276 -2.28 1.91 9.76
C ARG A 276 -1.87 3.39 9.72
N GLY A 277 -0.83 3.72 8.95
CA GLY A 277 -0.31 5.08 8.84
C GLY A 277 -1.36 6.12 8.40
N ALA A 278 -2.28 5.73 7.52
CA ALA A 278 -3.41 6.56 7.08
C ALA A 278 -4.36 6.96 8.22
N GLU A 279 -4.39 6.20 9.31
CA GLU A 279 -5.19 6.43 10.51
C GLU A 279 -4.37 7.10 11.63
N TYR A 280 -3.18 7.60 11.32
CA TYR A 280 -2.21 8.13 12.29
C TYR A 280 -1.81 7.12 13.37
N ILE A 281 -1.78 5.83 13.00
CA ILE A 281 -1.33 4.74 13.87
C ILE A 281 -0.04 4.18 13.31
N GLY A 282 0.98 4.07 14.16
CA GLY A 282 2.29 3.55 13.81
C GLY A 282 3.29 3.74 14.94
N ALA A 283 4.51 3.28 14.74
CA ALA A 283 5.60 3.45 15.69
C ALA A 283 6.71 4.33 15.09
N VAL A 284 7.06 5.42 15.77
CA VAL A 284 8.23 6.22 15.40
C VAL A 284 9.46 5.32 15.39
N GLY A 285 10.25 5.38 14.32
CA GLY A 285 11.42 4.53 14.13
C GLY A 285 11.13 3.20 13.40
N SER A 286 9.87 2.95 12.95
CA SER A 286 9.62 1.90 11.97
C SER A 286 10.27 2.24 10.64
N GLU A 287 10.96 1.28 10.02
CA GLU A 287 11.72 1.44 8.79
C GLU A 287 11.40 0.30 7.81
N LEU A 288 10.90 0.64 6.63
CA LEU A 288 10.82 -0.25 5.47
C LEU A 288 11.91 0.17 4.49
N ARG A 289 12.85 -0.74 4.23
CA ARG A 289 13.90 -0.57 3.24
C ARG A 289 13.54 -1.39 2.01
N LEU A 290 13.54 -0.76 0.84
CA LEU A 290 13.27 -1.40 -0.44
C LEU A 290 14.52 -1.34 -1.30
N LYS A 291 14.95 -2.48 -1.83
CA LYS A 291 16.08 -2.57 -2.76
C LYS A 291 15.62 -2.63 -4.21
N GLU A 292 14.59 -3.42 -4.48
CA GLU A 292 14.09 -3.67 -5.82
C GLU A 292 12.60 -4.02 -5.78
N VAL A 293 11.87 -3.63 -6.83
CA VAL A 293 10.51 -4.07 -7.12
C VAL A 293 10.42 -4.53 -8.56
N VAL A 294 9.83 -5.69 -8.79
CA VAL A 294 9.62 -6.29 -10.12
C VAL A 294 8.15 -6.60 -10.31
N ILE A 295 7.58 -6.11 -11.39
CA ILE A 295 6.23 -6.48 -11.81
C ILE A 295 6.33 -7.61 -12.82
N LYS A 296 5.53 -8.65 -12.61
CA LYS A 296 5.42 -9.82 -13.49
C LYS A 296 4.00 -9.90 -14.02
N ASP A 297 3.87 -9.97 -15.32
CA ASP A 297 2.59 -10.10 -15.98
C ASP A 297 2.20 -11.56 -16.17
N ARG A 298 0.92 -11.82 -16.25
CA ARG A 298 0.43 -13.14 -16.66
C ARG A 298 0.95 -13.46 -18.07
N PRO A 299 1.20 -14.75 -18.37
CA PRO A 299 1.61 -15.17 -19.71
C PRO A 299 0.57 -14.73 -20.75
N LYS A 300 1.03 -14.23 -21.90
CA LYS A 300 0.13 -13.96 -23.02
C LYS A 300 -0.54 -15.27 -23.42
N LYS A 301 -1.88 -15.30 -23.48
CA LYS A 301 -2.58 -16.41 -24.12
C LYS A 301 -2.13 -16.43 -25.58
N ASN A 302 -1.45 -17.50 -26.01
CA ASN A 302 -1.22 -17.74 -27.44
C ASN A 302 -2.62 -18.02 -28.05
N ASN A 303 -3.12 -17.07 -28.80
CA ASN A 303 -4.30 -17.29 -29.66
C ASN A 303 -3.85 -18.03 -30.92
#